data_39502aaae971f9b9ffd875caa4a0315c
#
_entry.id   39502aaae971f9b9ffd875caa4a0315c
#
_cell.length_a   1.000
_cell.length_b   1.000
_cell.length_c   1.000
_cell.angle_alpha   90.00
_cell.angle_beta   90.00
_cell.angle_gamma   90.00
#
_symmetry.space_group_name_H-M   'P 1'
#
loop_
_entity.id
_entity.type
_entity.pdbx_description
1 polymer ?
#
loop_
_entity_poly.entity_id
_entity_poly.type
_entity_poly.pdbx_seq_one_letter_code
_entity_poly.pdbx_strand_id
1 'polypeptide(L)'
;TRSGDRFVSDHANNHLSALCPSVVLDDADEALRIGTRGQRFFAESIHHWYGTGLPPALDVDAGDDVAAMAADAEHVVARLSEMNIPASPSATTIYEVPQHAYGDRHQAIRYARELIAAGADEIMVICQLGTVSHEVSMETIRQWGEYVIPVIRAEQENLVSARN
;
A
#
# COMPACT_ATOMS: atom_id res chain seq x y z
N THR A 1 -17.52 13.72 -14.65
CA THR A 1 -17.72 13.13 -16.00
C THR A 1 -16.42 13.24 -16.78
N ARG A 2 -15.78 12.12 -17.05
CA ARG A 2 -14.60 12.07 -17.91
C ARG A 2 -15.05 12.24 -19.36
N SER A 3 -14.42 13.14 -20.12
CA SER A 3 -14.66 13.32 -21.53
C SER A 3 -14.32 12.04 -22.30
N GLY A 4 -15.25 11.51 -23.10
CA GLY A 4 -15.09 10.27 -23.86
C GLY A 4 -14.04 10.31 -24.98
N ASP A 5 -13.48 11.48 -25.28
CA ASP A 5 -12.60 11.70 -26.44
C ASP A 5 -11.18 11.11 -26.30
N ARG A 6 -10.88 10.45 -25.16
CA ARG A 6 -9.57 9.86 -24.87
C ARG A 6 -9.59 8.39 -24.49
N PHE A 7 -10.71 7.70 -24.63
CA PHE A 7 -10.82 6.29 -24.33
C PHE A 7 -10.55 5.41 -25.54
N VAL A 8 -9.93 4.27 -25.31
CA VAL A 8 -9.72 3.23 -26.32
C VAL A 8 -11.02 2.54 -26.69
N SER A 9 -12.08 2.73 -25.89
CA SER A 9 -13.42 2.14 -26.05
C SER A 9 -14.49 3.23 -25.96
N ASP A 10 -15.58 3.06 -26.70
CA ASP A 10 -16.79 3.91 -26.65
C ASP A 10 -17.52 3.81 -25.31
N HIS A 11 -17.14 2.87 -24.45
CA HIS A 11 -17.71 2.66 -23.13
C HIS A 11 -16.71 2.98 -22.03
N ALA A 12 -17.06 3.95 -21.17
CA ALA A 12 -16.30 4.24 -19.95
C ALA A 12 -16.78 3.31 -18.83
N ASN A 13 -15.87 2.49 -18.28
CA ASN A 13 -16.12 1.81 -17.03
C ASN A 13 -15.77 2.76 -15.88
N ASN A 14 -16.77 3.17 -15.10
CA ASN A 14 -16.60 4.04 -13.93
C ASN A 14 -16.24 3.23 -12.67
N HIS A 15 -15.50 2.16 -12.82
CA HIS A 15 -15.01 1.32 -11.73
C HIS A 15 -13.63 1.79 -11.28
N LEU A 16 -13.46 2.01 -9.98
CA LEU A 16 -12.21 2.39 -9.35
C LEU A 16 -11.70 1.24 -8.47
N SER A 17 -10.64 0.59 -8.91
CA SER A 17 -9.92 -0.40 -8.11
C SER A 17 -8.77 0.25 -7.37
N ALA A 18 -8.69 0.08 -6.06
CA ALA A 18 -7.60 0.58 -5.24
C ALA A 18 -6.64 -0.55 -4.86
N LEU A 19 -5.34 -0.33 -5.03
CA LEU A 19 -4.31 -1.23 -4.51
C LEU A 19 -4.13 -0.99 -3.01
N CYS A 20 -4.09 -2.06 -2.25
CA CYS A 20 -3.94 -2.06 -0.80
C CYS A 20 -2.77 -2.97 -0.39
N PRO A 21 -1.52 -2.48 -0.42
CA PRO A 21 -0.41 -3.20 0.18
C PRO A 21 -0.70 -3.46 1.65
N SER A 22 -0.49 -4.70 2.10
CA SER A 22 -1.01 -5.13 3.38
C SER A 22 -0.11 -6.15 4.06
N VAL A 23 0.19 -5.89 5.32
CA VAL A 23 0.71 -6.85 6.29
C VAL A 23 -0.11 -6.70 7.56
N VAL A 24 -0.91 -7.70 7.88
CA VAL A 24 -1.80 -7.68 9.04
C VAL A 24 -1.45 -8.83 9.96
N LEU A 25 -1.01 -8.48 11.17
CA LEU A 25 -0.65 -9.41 12.23
C LEU A 25 -1.35 -9.00 13.54
N ASP A 26 -1.30 -9.86 14.56
CA ASP A 26 -1.78 -9.48 15.89
C ASP A 26 -0.85 -8.44 16.55
N ASP A 27 0.45 -8.48 16.24
CA ASP A 27 1.43 -7.45 16.61
C ASP A 27 1.51 -6.37 15.52
N ALA A 28 0.97 -5.20 15.84
CA ALA A 28 0.89 -4.08 14.91
C ALA A 28 2.26 -3.48 14.56
N ASP A 29 3.18 -3.45 15.52
CA ASP A 29 4.51 -2.88 15.32
C ASP A 29 5.35 -3.81 14.43
N GLU A 30 5.25 -5.12 14.64
CA GLU A 30 5.89 -6.11 13.78
C GLU A 30 5.31 -6.08 12.36
N ALA A 31 4.00 -5.93 12.21
CA ALA A 31 3.35 -5.81 10.91
C ALA A 31 3.82 -4.56 10.17
N LEU A 32 3.92 -3.43 10.87
CA LEU A 32 4.42 -2.18 10.31
C LEU A 32 5.87 -2.33 9.85
N ARG A 33 6.73 -2.92 10.68
CA ARG A 33 8.14 -3.16 10.39
C ARG A 33 8.32 -4.01 9.13
N ILE A 34 7.63 -5.15 9.06
CA ILE A 34 7.71 -6.07 7.92
C ILE A 34 7.15 -5.42 6.65
N GLY A 35 5.98 -4.77 6.75
CA GLY A 35 5.33 -4.15 5.61
C GLY A 35 6.15 -3.02 5.01
N THR A 36 6.69 -2.17 5.85
CA THR A 36 7.53 -1.04 5.41
C THR A 36 8.83 -1.52 4.76
N ARG A 37 9.47 -2.54 5.34
CA ARG A 37 10.67 -3.16 4.75
C ARG A 37 10.37 -3.77 3.38
N GLY A 38 9.27 -4.51 3.26
CA GLY A 38 8.86 -5.11 2.00
C GLY A 38 8.57 -4.06 0.92
N GLN A 39 7.90 -2.98 1.29
CA GLN A 39 7.61 -1.88 0.38
C GLN A 39 8.86 -1.14 -0.07
N ARG A 40 9.80 -0.89 0.83
CA ARG A 40 11.10 -0.29 0.50
C ARG A 40 11.83 -1.14 -0.53
N PHE A 41 11.96 -2.44 -0.28
CA PHE A 41 12.60 -3.37 -1.22
C PHE A 41 11.93 -3.33 -2.59
N PHE A 42 10.60 -3.32 -2.63
CA PHE A 42 9.85 -3.22 -3.88
C PHE A 42 10.13 -1.91 -4.62
N ALA A 43 10.10 -0.77 -3.92
CA ALA A 43 10.37 0.54 -4.51
C ALA A 43 11.80 0.64 -5.07
N GLU A 44 12.79 0.15 -4.33
CA GLU A 44 14.18 0.09 -4.77
C GLU A 44 14.36 -0.83 -5.98
N SER A 45 13.65 -1.97 -6.02
CA SER A 45 13.65 -2.89 -7.16
C SER A 45 13.10 -2.23 -8.42
N ILE A 46 11.99 -1.53 -8.31
CA ILE A 46 11.40 -0.78 -9.42
C ILE A 46 12.36 0.30 -9.91
N HIS A 47 12.99 1.05 -9.00
CA HIS A 47 13.97 2.06 -9.35
C HIS A 47 15.20 1.46 -10.05
N HIS A 48 15.66 0.28 -9.60
CA HIS A 48 16.75 -0.44 -10.26
C HIS A 48 16.39 -0.88 -11.68
N TRP A 49 15.16 -1.40 -11.87
CA TRP A 49 14.71 -1.93 -13.16
C TRP A 49 14.45 -0.86 -14.22
N TYR A 50 13.88 0.27 -13.82
CA TYR A 50 13.50 1.36 -14.72
C TYR A 50 14.45 2.55 -14.71
N GLY A 51 15.44 2.54 -13.86
CA GLY A 51 16.42 3.59 -13.69
C GLY A 51 17.87 3.08 -13.70
N THR A 52 18.74 3.86 -13.11
CA THR A 52 20.18 3.55 -12.97
C THR A 52 20.55 3.23 -11.52
N GLY A 53 19.56 2.94 -10.68
CA GLY A 53 19.76 2.63 -9.28
C GLY A 53 20.54 1.34 -9.04
N LEU A 54 21.18 1.23 -7.88
CA LEU A 54 21.79 -0.02 -7.42
C LEU A 54 20.68 -1.04 -7.11
N PRO A 55 20.96 -2.35 -7.22
CA PRO A 55 20.04 -3.37 -6.74
C PRO A 55 19.69 -3.16 -5.26
N PRO A 56 18.45 -3.48 -4.85
CA PRO A 56 18.07 -3.37 -3.45
C PRO A 56 18.91 -4.32 -2.60
N ALA A 57 19.31 -3.86 -1.43
CA ALA A 57 20.01 -4.69 -0.47
C ALA A 57 19.04 -5.63 0.24
N LEU A 58 19.33 -6.93 0.23
CA LEU A 58 18.49 -7.97 0.85
C LEU A 58 18.58 -8.00 2.38
N ASP A 59 19.71 -7.57 2.92
CA ASP A 59 20.16 -7.79 4.30
C ASP A 59 20.22 -6.50 5.15
N VAL A 60 19.57 -5.43 4.70
CA VAL A 60 19.59 -4.18 5.46
C VAL A 60 18.59 -4.25 6.60
N ASP A 61 19.01 -4.76 7.72
CA ASP A 61 18.34 -4.60 9.03
C ASP A 61 18.23 -3.12 9.47
N ALA A 62 18.98 -2.22 8.84
CA ALA A 62 18.82 -0.77 8.98
C ALA A 62 17.42 -0.26 8.58
N GLY A 63 16.60 -1.11 7.98
CA GLY A 63 15.19 -0.80 7.67
C GLY A 63 14.25 -0.94 8.85
N ASP A 64 14.71 -1.39 10.00
CA ASP A 64 13.86 -1.58 11.18
C ASP A 64 13.67 -0.28 11.98
N ASP A 65 14.45 0.76 11.69
CA ASP A 65 14.31 2.08 12.32
C ASP A 65 13.53 3.01 11.38
N VAL A 66 12.31 3.36 11.79
CA VAL A 66 11.44 4.30 11.06
C VAL A 66 12.12 5.66 10.85
N ALA A 67 12.96 6.09 11.80
CA ALA A 67 13.73 7.32 11.68
C ALA A 67 14.86 7.21 10.65
N ALA A 68 15.54 6.06 10.58
CA ALA A 68 16.53 5.78 9.54
C ALA A 68 15.87 5.68 8.15
N MET A 69 14.66 5.16 8.08
CA MET A 69 13.88 5.11 6.84
C MET A 69 13.46 6.50 6.37
N ALA A 70 13.09 7.40 7.27
CA ALA A 70 12.77 8.78 6.93
C ALA A 70 14.02 9.52 6.41
N ALA A 71 15.18 9.32 7.03
CA ALA A 71 16.45 9.87 6.57
C ALA A 71 16.87 9.33 5.18
N ASP A 72 16.64 8.03 4.93
CA ASP A 72 16.86 7.42 3.62
C ASP A 72 15.88 7.98 2.56
N ALA A 73 14.67 8.33 2.94
CA ALA A 73 13.70 8.95 2.03
C ALA A 73 14.17 10.32 1.55
N GLU A 74 14.73 11.15 2.42
CA GLU A 74 15.36 12.42 2.02
C GLU A 74 16.50 12.18 1.02
N HIS A 75 17.29 11.13 1.23
CA HIS A 75 18.38 10.76 0.32
C HIS A 75 17.86 10.29 -1.04
N VAL A 76 16.80 9.48 -1.07
CA VAL A 76 16.12 9.05 -2.32
C VAL A 76 15.53 10.24 -3.06
N VAL A 77 14.87 11.16 -2.35
CA VAL A 77 14.30 12.39 -2.94
C VAL A 77 15.40 13.26 -3.51
N ALA A 78 16.52 13.44 -2.81
CA ALA A 78 17.68 14.19 -3.31
C ALA A 78 18.24 13.57 -4.60
N ARG A 79 18.40 12.25 -4.65
CA ARG A 79 18.85 11.53 -5.84
C ARG A 79 17.88 11.63 -7.02
N LEU A 80 16.57 11.52 -6.77
CA LEU A 80 15.54 11.71 -7.80
C LEU A 80 15.59 13.13 -8.36
N SER A 81 15.82 14.13 -7.51
CA SER A 81 15.99 15.52 -7.92
C SER A 81 17.23 15.74 -8.78
N GLU A 82 18.36 15.12 -8.43
CA GLU A 82 19.58 15.16 -9.23
C GLU A 82 19.40 14.53 -10.61
N MET A 83 18.51 13.55 -10.71
CA MET A 83 18.18 12.87 -11.98
C MET A 83 17.09 13.59 -12.79
N ASN A 84 16.63 14.78 -12.37
CA ASN A 84 15.49 15.49 -12.96
C ASN A 84 14.20 14.66 -13.03
N ILE A 85 14.06 13.66 -12.17
CA ILE A 85 12.81 12.92 -12.00
C ILE A 85 12.01 13.69 -10.96
N PRO A 86 10.83 14.24 -11.33
CA PRO A 86 10.01 14.94 -10.35
C PRO A 86 9.66 13.95 -9.23
N ALA A 87 10.16 14.22 -8.02
CA ALA A 87 9.71 13.53 -6.85
C ALA A 87 8.21 13.80 -6.71
N SER A 88 7.41 12.81 -7.08
CA SER A 88 5.98 12.89 -6.83
C SER A 88 5.78 13.03 -5.31
N PRO A 89 4.83 13.87 -4.86
CA PRO A 89 4.47 13.90 -3.44
C PRO A 89 4.19 12.51 -2.86
N SER A 90 3.73 11.58 -3.68
CA SER A 90 3.55 10.17 -3.30
C SER A 90 4.87 9.43 -3.02
N ALA A 91 6.00 9.81 -3.58
CA ALA A 91 7.28 9.18 -3.28
C ALA A 91 7.80 9.54 -1.88
N THR A 92 7.59 10.77 -1.43
CA THR A 92 7.88 11.22 -0.07
C THR A 92 6.86 10.69 0.95
N THR A 93 5.57 10.69 0.60
CA THR A 93 4.50 10.23 1.47
C THR A 93 4.56 8.73 1.76
N ILE A 94 5.13 7.94 0.85
CA ILE A 94 5.35 6.49 1.05
C ILE A 94 6.26 6.22 2.25
N TYR A 95 7.18 7.13 2.57
CA TYR A 95 8.13 6.97 3.68
C TYR A 95 7.69 7.70 4.95
N GLU A 96 6.93 8.79 4.86
CA GLU A 96 6.55 9.61 6.01
C GLU A 96 5.33 9.10 6.76
N VAL A 97 4.36 8.51 6.05
CA VAL A 97 3.17 7.91 6.65
C VAL A 97 2.79 6.68 5.83
N PRO A 98 2.94 5.47 6.35
CA PRO A 98 2.46 4.29 5.64
C PRO A 98 0.94 4.39 5.46
N GLN A 99 0.51 4.88 4.31
CA GLN A 99 -0.89 4.90 3.89
C GLN A 99 -1.27 3.52 3.34
N HIS A 100 -0.99 2.48 4.14
CA HIS A 100 -1.19 1.10 3.76
C HIS A 100 -1.70 0.33 4.96
N ALA A 101 -2.27 -0.84 4.72
CA ALA A 101 -2.74 -1.73 5.78
C ALA A 101 -1.56 -2.50 6.40
N TYR A 102 -0.63 -1.78 7.03
CA TYR A 102 0.46 -2.35 7.83
C TYR A 102 0.16 -2.16 9.30
N GLY A 103 -0.23 -3.24 9.99
CA GLY A 103 -0.59 -3.16 11.39
C GLY A 103 -1.50 -4.31 11.83
N ASP A 104 -2.34 -4.05 12.83
CA ASP A 104 -3.34 -5.00 13.24
C ASP A 104 -4.62 -4.94 12.37
N ARG A 105 -5.56 -5.85 12.63
CA ARG A 105 -6.86 -5.89 11.95
C ARG A 105 -7.66 -4.59 12.07
N HIS A 106 -7.51 -3.83 13.17
CA HIS A 106 -8.23 -2.57 13.34
C HIS A 106 -7.67 -1.48 12.45
N GLN A 107 -6.35 -1.45 12.26
CA GLN A 107 -5.69 -0.55 11.32
C GLN A 107 -6.07 -0.90 9.88
N ALA A 108 -6.10 -2.19 9.52
CA ALA A 108 -6.55 -2.64 8.21
C ALA A 108 -8.02 -2.25 7.92
N ILE A 109 -8.92 -2.40 8.90
CA ILE A 109 -10.32 -1.97 8.78
C ILE A 109 -10.40 -0.45 8.57
N ARG A 110 -9.66 0.34 9.33
CA ARG A 110 -9.63 1.81 9.15
C ARG A 110 -9.19 2.18 7.74
N TYR A 111 -8.10 1.59 7.27
CA TYR A 111 -7.58 1.88 5.95
C TYR A 111 -8.54 1.45 4.82
N ALA A 112 -9.18 0.29 4.95
CA ALA A 112 -10.21 -0.13 4.01
C ALA A 112 -11.39 0.85 3.94
N ARG A 113 -11.84 1.39 5.09
CA ARG A 113 -12.88 2.43 5.14
C ARG A 113 -12.44 3.73 4.45
N GLU A 114 -11.19 4.12 4.60
CA GLU A 114 -10.62 5.31 3.93
C GLU A 114 -10.64 5.13 2.41
N LEU A 115 -10.24 3.97 1.90
CA LEU A 115 -10.30 3.66 0.47
C LEU A 115 -11.74 3.69 -0.07
N ILE A 116 -12.68 3.12 0.67
CA ILE A 116 -14.12 3.16 0.31
C ILE A 116 -14.64 4.60 0.35
N ALA A 117 -14.29 5.38 1.36
CA ALA A 117 -14.68 6.78 1.46
C ALA A 117 -14.07 7.64 0.34
N ALA A 118 -12.90 7.28 -0.17
CA ALA A 118 -12.27 7.89 -1.34
C ALA A 118 -12.95 7.48 -2.67
N GLY A 119 -13.90 6.54 -2.64
CA GLY A 119 -14.68 6.12 -3.79
C GLY A 119 -14.18 4.85 -4.48
N ALA A 120 -13.40 4.01 -3.80
CA ALA A 120 -13.01 2.72 -4.32
C ALA A 120 -14.22 1.76 -4.40
N ASP A 121 -14.46 1.20 -5.57
CA ASP A 121 -15.46 0.16 -5.81
C ASP A 121 -14.88 -1.23 -5.48
N GLU A 122 -13.57 -1.37 -5.59
CA GLU A 122 -12.83 -2.60 -5.36
C GLU A 122 -11.53 -2.32 -4.62
N ILE A 123 -11.19 -3.19 -3.68
CA ILE A 123 -9.90 -3.16 -2.97
C ILE A 123 -9.12 -4.43 -3.31
N MET A 124 -7.99 -4.26 -3.98
CA MET A 124 -7.06 -5.34 -4.31
C MET A 124 -5.96 -5.41 -3.27
N VAL A 125 -6.06 -6.39 -2.38
CA VAL A 125 -5.10 -6.58 -1.28
C VAL A 125 -3.83 -7.25 -1.80
N ILE A 126 -2.68 -6.60 -1.61
CA ILE A 126 -1.37 -7.15 -1.95
C ILE A 126 -0.71 -7.65 -0.66
N CYS A 127 -0.77 -8.95 -0.44
CA CYS A 127 -0.27 -9.58 0.79
C CYS A 127 1.21 -9.97 0.72
N GLN A 128 1.79 -10.02 -0.48
CA GLN A 128 3.20 -10.33 -0.68
C GLN A 128 3.85 -9.20 -1.46
N LEU A 129 4.70 -8.43 -0.79
CA LEU A 129 5.41 -7.30 -1.35
C LEU A 129 6.88 -7.36 -0.92
N GLY A 130 7.78 -7.37 -1.90
CA GLY A 130 9.22 -7.40 -1.65
C GLY A 130 9.66 -8.58 -0.77
N THR A 131 10.18 -8.30 0.40
CA THR A 131 10.76 -9.29 1.33
C THR A 131 9.76 -9.94 2.29
N VAL A 132 8.46 -9.67 2.15
CA VAL A 132 7.43 -10.28 2.99
C VAL A 132 7.44 -11.81 2.81
N SER A 133 7.55 -12.55 3.91
CA SER A 133 7.62 -14.00 3.87
C SER A 133 6.28 -14.65 3.52
N HIS A 134 6.33 -15.92 3.11
CA HIS A 134 5.13 -16.69 2.82
C HIS A 134 4.21 -16.81 4.05
N GLU A 135 4.78 -17.07 5.22
CA GLU A 135 4.06 -17.24 6.48
C GLU A 135 3.30 -15.96 6.85
N VAL A 136 3.95 -14.81 6.74
CA VAL A 136 3.34 -13.49 6.99
C VAL A 136 2.26 -13.20 5.96
N SER A 137 2.47 -13.53 4.70
CA SER A 137 1.47 -13.37 3.64
C SER A 137 0.23 -14.21 3.91
N MET A 138 0.40 -15.47 4.32
CA MET A 138 -0.72 -16.36 4.66
C MET A 138 -1.47 -15.87 5.90
N GLU A 139 -0.77 -15.40 6.92
CA GLU A 139 -1.42 -14.82 8.10
C GLU A 139 -2.20 -13.54 7.74
N THR A 140 -1.62 -12.68 6.90
CA THR A 140 -2.31 -11.48 6.39
C THR A 140 -3.61 -11.86 5.65
N ILE A 141 -3.56 -12.86 4.78
CA ILE A 141 -4.77 -13.37 4.08
C ILE A 141 -5.81 -13.87 5.09
N ARG A 142 -5.39 -14.61 6.11
CA ARG A 142 -6.29 -15.10 7.17
C ARG A 142 -6.94 -13.94 7.93
N GLN A 143 -6.16 -12.94 8.34
CA GLN A 143 -6.65 -11.75 9.06
C GLN A 143 -7.67 -10.97 8.22
N TRP A 144 -7.40 -10.79 6.93
CA TRP A 144 -8.37 -10.16 6.02
C TRP A 144 -9.65 -10.99 5.88
N GLY A 145 -9.53 -12.29 5.67
CA GLY A 145 -10.69 -13.18 5.46
C GLY A 145 -11.58 -13.33 6.68
N GLU A 146 -10.98 -13.48 7.86
CA GLU A 146 -11.71 -13.76 9.10
C GLU A 146 -12.21 -12.51 9.82
N TYR A 147 -11.49 -11.37 9.72
CA TYR A 147 -11.79 -10.20 10.54
C TYR A 147 -12.10 -8.94 9.73
N VAL A 148 -11.34 -8.62 8.67
CA VAL A 148 -11.50 -7.34 7.97
C VAL A 148 -12.69 -7.37 7.01
N ILE A 149 -12.71 -8.34 6.09
CA ILE A 149 -13.77 -8.43 5.07
C ILE A 149 -15.17 -8.56 5.67
N PRO A 150 -15.41 -9.40 6.70
CA PRO A 150 -16.74 -9.51 7.29
C PRO A 150 -17.25 -8.19 7.87
N VAL A 151 -16.39 -7.43 8.53
CA VAL A 151 -16.77 -6.12 9.10
C VAL A 151 -17.13 -5.13 7.99
N ILE A 152 -16.30 -5.01 6.98
CA ILE A 152 -16.55 -4.08 5.86
C ILE A 152 -17.83 -4.45 5.10
N ARG A 153 -18.08 -5.73 4.85
CA ARG A 153 -19.32 -6.20 4.19
C ARG A 153 -20.57 -5.88 5.00
N ALA A 154 -20.55 -6.17 6.30
CA ALA A 154 -21.68 -5.86 7.17
C ALA A 154 -22.01 -4.36 7.21
N GLU A 155 -21.00 -3.50 7.18
CA GLU A 155 -21.19 -2.04 7.11
C GLU A 155 -21.82 -1.61 5.78
N GLN A 156 -21.38 -2.18 4.66
CA GLN A 156 -21.96 -1.86 3.36
C GLN A 156 -23.41 -2.33 3.22
N GLU A 157 -23.76 -3.51 3.71
CA GLU A 157 -25.12 -4.03 3.73
C GLU A 157 -26.06 -3.14 4.56
N ASN A 158 -25.60 -2.66 5.72
CA ASN A 158 -26.35 -1.73 6.55
C ASN A 158 -26.59 -0.38 5.85
N LEU A 159 -25.61 0.14 5.14
CA LEU A 159 -25.75 1.39 4.37
C LEU A 159 -26.74 1.26 3.22
N VAL A 160 -26.78 0.13 2.53
CA VAL A 160 -27.75 -0.15 1.46
C VAL A 160 -29.15 -0.28 2.05
N SER A 161 -29.30 -0.98 3.17
CA SER A 161 -30.59 -1.17 3.85
C SER A 161 -31.18 0.13 4.40
N ALA A 162 -30.33 1.07 4.82
CA ALA A 162 -30.78 2.37 5.35
C ALA A 162 -31.21 3.36 4.23
N ARG A 163 -30.92 3.08 2.98
CA ARG A 163 -31.28 3.91 1.81
C ARG A 163 -32.57 3.48 1.13
N ASN A 164 -33.12 2.31 1.50
CA ASN A 164 -34.38 1.75 1.01
C ASN A 164 -35.51 1.97 2.03
#